data_5d88bc89785ac3d32d461edc3ae2cb75
#
_entry.id   5d88bc89785ac3d32d461edc3ae2cb75
#
_cell.length_a   1.000
_cell.length_b   1.000
_cell.length_c   1.000
_cell.angle_alpha   90.00
_cell.angle_beta   90.00
_cell.angle_gamma   90.00
#
_symmetry.space_group_name_H-M   'P 1'
#
loop_
_entity.id
_entity.type
_entity.pdbx_description
1 polymer ?
#
loop_
_entity_poly.entity_id
_entity_poly.type
_entity_poly.pdbx_seq_one_letter_code
_entity_poly.pdbx_strand_id
1 'polypeptide(L)'
;MYGITGLTVLHLSGIRSTLETATSKFHAWDEQTQIYFEGGWIRLAAPRFFAKSEFSTVEIYEATPFPHYSYPVVSSEHEWPYRTEAAHFLTSLESGQPFVSSGEDALIDVWLSEEIYKKYLGIT
;
A
#
# COMPACT_ATOMS: atom_id res chain seq x y z
N MET A 1 -0.02 -24.93 -1.39
CA MET A 1 -1.39 -24.41 -1.54
C MET A 1 -1.25 -22.99 -2.04
N TYR A 2 -1.87 -22.66 -3.18
CA TYR A 2 -1.86 -21.30 -3.71
C TYR A 2 -3.19 -20.69 -3.31
N GLY A 3 -3.16 -19.54 -2.64
CA GLY A 3 -4.35 -18.85 -2.18
C GLY A 3 -4.47 -17.49 -2.87
N ILE A 4 -5.65 -17.18 -3.36
CA ILE A 4 -6.05 -15.84 -3.73
C ILE A 4 -7.09 -15.43 -2.71
N THR A 5 -6.89 -14.29 -2.09
CA THR A 5 -7.84 -13.71 -1.14
C THR A 5 -8.21 -12.33 -1.63
N GLY A 6 -9.50 -12.08 -1.79
CA GLY A 6 -10.04 -10.77 -2.12
C GLY A 6 -10.96 -10.29 -0.99
N LEU A 7 -10.82 -9.04 -0.62
CA LEU A 7 -11.62 -8.36 0.40
C LEU A 7 -12.14 -7.05 -0.16
N THR A 8 -13.41 -6.77 0.06
CA THR A 8 -13.97 -5.44 -0.18
C THR A 8 -14.43 -4.85 1.15
N VAL A 9 -13.96 -3.66 1.47
CA VAL A 9 -14.35 -2.89 2.65
C VAL A 9 -15.20 -1.71 2.21
N LEU A 10 -16.36 -1.55 2.83
CA LEU A 10 -17.19 -0.36 2.70
C LEU A 10 -16.96 0.50 3.94
N HIS A 11 -16.35 1.65 3.76
CA HIS A 11 -16.08 2.59 4.83
C HIS A 11 -17.33 3.40 5.19
N LEU A 12 -17.43 3.87 6.43
CA LEU A 12 -18.53 4.69 6.89
C LEU A 12 -18.69 6.01 6.11
N SER A 13 -17.59 6.48 5.51
CA SER A 13 -17.57 7.64 4.61
C SER A 13 -18.21 7.37 3.24
N GLY A 14 -18.59 6.13 2.95
CA GLY A 14 -19.06 5.70 1.63
C GLY A 14 -17.95 5.31 0.65
N ILE A 15 -16.69 5.48 1.02
CA ILE A 15 -15.55 5.01 0.23
C ILE A 15 -15.56 3.49 0.22
N ARG A 16 -15.21 2.92 -0.92
CA ARG A 16 -15.00 1.48 -1.07
C ARG A 16 -13.54 1.21 -1.37
N SER A 17 -12.93 0.32 -0.60
CA SER A 17 -11.61 -0.20 -0.89
C SER A 17 -11.67 -1.69 -1.18
N THR A 18 -10.78 -2.15 -2.06
CA THR A 18 -10.62 -3.57 -2.38
C THR A 18 -9.16 -3.92 -2.18
N LEU A 19 -8.92 -4.95 -1.39
CA LEU A 19 -7.61 -5.56 -1.21
C LEU A 19 -7.62 -6.93 -1.88
N GLU A 20 -6.66 -7.17 -2.74
CA GLU A 20 -6.43 -8.48 -3.33
C GLU A 20 -5.00 -8.91 -3.01
N THR A 21 -4.86 -10.12 -2.54
CA THR A 21 -3.56 -10.73 -2.25
C THR A 21 -3.52 -12.13 -2.82
N ALA A 22 -2.41 -12.48 -3.46
CA ALA A 22 -2.21 -13.78 -4.05
C ALA A 22 -0.80 -14.29 -3.80
N THR A 23 -0.68 -15.59 -3.55
CA THR A 23 0.62 -16.25 -3.50
C THR A 23 0.78 -17.10 -4.76
N SER A 24 1.79 -16.78 -5.56
CA SER A 24 2.07 -17.46 -6.81
C SER A 24 3.32 -18.36 -6.71
N LYS A 25 3.31 -19.43 -7.51
CA LYS A 25 4.48 -20.32 -7.65
C LYS A 25 5.65 -19.64 -8.37
N PHE A 26 5.34 -18.66 -9.18
CA PHE A 26 6.31 -17.96 -10.01
C PHE A 26 6.64 -16.65 -9.35
N HIS A 27 7.56 -16.59 -8.48
CA HIS A 27 8.18 -15.47 -7.75
C HIS A 27 8.07 -14.07 -8.41
N ALA A 28 6.89 -13.74 -8.91
CA ALA A 28 6.56 -12.41 -9.36
C ALA A 28 6.10 -11.60 -8.15
N TRP A 29 6.71 -10.46 -7.93
CA TRP A 29 6.25 -9.47 -6.98
C TRP A 29 5.45 -8.42 -7.72
N ASP A 30 4.21 -8.22 -7.33
CA ASP A 30 3.33 -7.19 -7.86
C ASP A 30 2.59 -6.56 -6.67
N GLU A 31 3.01 -5.37 -6.30
CA GLU A 31 2.41 -4.61 -5.22
C GLU A 31 2.00 -3.25 -5.74
N GLN A 32 0.70 -3.01 -5.77
CA GLN A 32 0.14 -1.79 -6.33
C GLN A 32 -0.95 -1.23 -5.41
N THR A 33 -0.98 0.08 -5.32
CA THR A 33 -2.11 0.82 -4.74
C THR A 33 -2.68 1.74 -5.80
N GLN A 34 -3.98 1.65 -6.05
CA GLN A 34 -4.67 2.53 -6.99
C GLN A 34 -5.83 3.23 -6.29
N ILE A 35 -5.86 4.56 -6.42
CA ILE A 35 -6.87 5.42 -5.84
C ILE A 35 -7.64 6.06 -6.99
N TYR A 36 -8.97 5.90 -6.99
CA TYR A 36 -9.87 6.52 -7.94
C TYR A 36 -10.60 7.68 -7.29
N PHE A 37 -10.74 8.77 -8.01
CA PHE A 37 -11.49 9.95 -7.62
C PHE A 37 -12.23 10.51 -8.84
N GLU A 38 -13.10 11.50 -8.64
CA GLU A 38 -13.98 12.02 -9.70
C GLU A 38 -13.21 12.55 -10.92
N GLY A 39 -12.04 13.14 -10.70
CA GLY A 39 -11.21 13.74 -11.75
C GLY A 39 -10.14 12.81 -12.35
N GLY A 40 -10.03 11.56 -11.90
CA GLY A 40 -8.99 10.67 -12.41
C GLY A 40 -8.59 9.55 -11.46
N TRP A 41 -7.34 9.14 -11.55
CA TRP A 41 -6.76 8.14 -10.66
C TRP A 41 -5.25 8.33 -10.47
N ILE A 42 -4.76 7.81 -9.37
CA ILE A 42 -3.32 7.70 -9.08
C ILE A 42 -3.02 6.23 -8.86
N ARG A 43 -1.95 5.74 -9.45
CA ARG A 43 -1.42 4.40 -9.22
C ARG A 43 -0.01 4.50 -8.69
N LEU A 44 0.24 3.83 -7.59
CA LEU A 44 1.56 3.60 -7.03
C LEU A 44 1.91 2.13 -7.24
N ALA A 45 3.04 1.85 -7.87
CA ALA A 45 3.61 0.51 -7.90
C ALA A 45 4.88 0.50 -7.06
N ALA A 46 4.91 -0.39 -6.07
CA ALA A 46 6.02 -0.53 -5.16
C ALA A 46 7.00 -1.60 -5.64
N PRO A 47 8.31 -1.37 -5.49
CA PRO A 47 9.31 -2.38 -5.78
C PRO A 47 9.26 -3.51 -4.76
N ARG A 48 9.96 -4.60 -5.06
CA ARG A 48 10.13 -5.68 -4.08
C ARG A 48 10.78 -5.14 -2.80
N PHE A 49 10.19 -5.43 -1.65
CA PHE A 49 10.64 -4.87 -0.36
C PHE A 49 12.12 -5.18 -0.03
N PHE A 50 12.67 -6.26 -0.54
CA PHE A 50 14.09 -6.63 -0.38
C PHE A 50 15.00 -6.12 -1.51
N ALA A 51 14.43 -5.51 -2.55
CA ALA A 51 15.23 -4.99 -3.65
C ALA A 51 15.86 -3.65 -3.25
N LYS A 52 17.18 -3.56 -3.45
CA LYS A 52 17.94 -2.35 -3.11
C LYS A 52 18.15 -1.41 -4.32
N SER A 53 17.70 -1.83 -5.50
CA SER A 53 17.95 -1.14 -6.76
C SER A 53 16.72 -0.95 -7.65
N GLU A 54 15.54 -1.20 -7.11
CA GLU A 54 14.28 -1.00 -7.81
C GLU A 54 13.62 0.30 -7.34
N PHE A 55 12.92 0.96 -8.26
CA PHE A 55 12.25 2.23 -7.99
C PHE A 55 10.75 2.05 -7.89
N SER A 56 10.10 2.83 -7.02
CA SER A 56 8.65 3.00 -7.07
C SER A 56 8.27 3.83 -8.30
N THR A 57 7.11 3.53 -8.86
CA THR A 57 6.54 4.35 -9.93
C THR A 57 5.21 4.92 -9.50
N VAL A 58 4.96 6.18 -9.85
CA VAL A 58 3.68 6.85 -9.66
C VAL A 58 3.14 7.23 -11.02
N GLU A 59 1.94 6.74 -11.34
CA GLU A 59 1.21 7.13 -12.55
C GLU A 59 0.01 7.98 -12.12
N ILE A 60 -0.22 9.06 -12.84
CA ILE A 60 -1.36 9.94 -12.60
C ILE A 60 -2.16 10.05 -13.90
N TYR A 61 -3.46 9.90 -13.80
CA TYR A 61 -4.39 10.15 -14.87
C TYR A 61 -5.37 11.25 -14.46
N GLU A 62 -5.49 12.27 -15.30
CA GLU A 62 -6.45 13.36 -15.13
C GLU A 62 -7.42 13.37 -16.29
N ALA A 63 -8.72 13.45 -15.98
CA ALA A 63 -9.81 13.33 -16.95
C ALA A 63 -10.28 14.68 -17.52
N THR A 64 -9.77 15.82 -17.07
CA THR A 64 -10.28 17.15 -17.41
C THR A 64 -9.24 18.03 -18.09
N PRO A 65 -9.64 18.90 -19.04
CA PRO A 65 -10.78 18.86 -19.98
C PRO A 65 -10.53 17.92 -21.16
N PHE A 66 -9.30 17.43 -21.28
CA PHE A 66 -8.86 16.40 -22.23
C PHE A 66 -8.12 15.34 -21.43
N PRO A 67 -8.32 14.04 -21.72
CA PRO A 67 -7.63 12.99 -21.00
C PRO A 67 -6.11 13.19 -21.12
N HIS A 68 -5.49 13.47 -19.99
CA HIS A 68 -4.04 13.57 -19.85
C HIS A 68 -3.53 12.31 -19.14
N TYR A 69 -2.68 11.58 -19.83
CA TYR A 69 -1.85 10.59 -19.20
C TYR A 69 -0.56 11.26 -18.77
N SER A 70 -0.31 11.35 -17.49
CA SER A 70 1.04 11.69 -17.04
C SER A 70 1.90 10.45 -17.09
N TYR A 71 3.12 10.63 -17.52
CA TYR A 71 4.12 9.56 -17.53
C TYR A 71 4.48 9.19 -16.09
N PRO A 72 4.86 7.92 -15.86
CA PRO A 72 5.25 7.49 -14.53
C PRO A 72 6.37 8.37 -14.00
N VAL A 73 6.15 8.97 -12.84
CA VAL A 73 7.21 9.64 -12.11
C VAL A 73 8.02 8.56 -11.41
N VAL A 74 9.19 8.28 -11.92
CA VAL A 74 10.13 7.42 -11.23
C VAL A 74 10.74 8.24 -10.09
N SER A 75 10.68 7.74 -8.87
CA SER A 75 11.39 8.38 -7.77
C SER A 75 12.88 8.47 -8.10
N SER A 76 13.43 9.69 -8.11
CA SER A 76 14.83 9.93 -8.39
C SER A 76 15.76 9.52 -7.24
N GLU A 77 15.19 9.32 -6.07
CA GLU A 77 15.92 8.91 -4.88
C GLU A 77 15.63 7.44 -4.62
N HIS A 78 16.66 6.62 -4.84
CA HIS A 78 16.62 5.22 -4.55
C HIS A 78 17.03 5.00 -3.09
N GLU A 79 16.06 4.89 -2.21
CA GLU A 79 16.31 4.47 -0.85
C GLU A 79 15.66 3.10 -0.58
N TRP A 80 16.46 2.23 0.01
CA TRP A 80 15.97 0.95 0.47
C TRP A 80 14.96 1.16 1.61
N PRO A 81 13.69 0.68 1.49
CA PRO A 81 12.62 0.98 2.45
C PRO A 81 13.00 0.70 3.91
N TYR A 82 13.66 -0.42 4.20
CA TYR A 82 14.12 -0.74 5.55
C TYR A 82 15.14 0.23 6.12
N ARG A 83 15.98 0.82 5.26
CA ARG A 83 16.91 1.86 5.71
C ARG A 83 16.16 3.12 6.09
N THR A 84 15.19 3.52 5.28
CA THR A 84 14.35 4.70 5.52
C THR A 84 13.53 4.53 6.80
N GLU A 85 12.95 3.36 7.01
CA GLU A 85 12.21 3.00 8.22
C GLU A 85 13.11 3.10 9.46
N ALA A 86 14.29 2.48 9.42
CA ALA A 86 15.25 2.53 10.54
C ALA A 86 15.73 3.95 10.83
N ALA A 87 16.01 4.75 9.80
CA ALA A 87 16.41 6.15 9.95
C ALA A 87 15.28 6.99 10.57
N HIS A 88 14.05 6.80 10.12
CA HIS A 88 12.88 7.46 10.69
C HIS A 88 12.69 7.10 12.17
N PHE A 89 12.82 5.82 12.52
CA PHE A 89 12.72 5.35 13.90
C PHE A 89 13.74 6.06 14.80
N LEU A 90 15.01 6.11 14.41
CA LEU A 90 16.06 6.78 15.17
C LEU A 90 15.79 8.28 15.29
N THR A 91 15.43 8.94 14.20
CA THR A 91 15.12 10.38 14.21
C THR A 91 13.93 10.70 15.12
N SER A 92 12.90 9.86 15.13
CA SER A 92 11.74 10.02 16.02
C SER A 92 12.12 9.86 17.47
N LEU A 93 12.98 8.90 17.82
CA LEU A 93 13.49 8.74 19.17
C LEU A 93 14.32 9.95 19.64
N GLU A 94 15.18 10.48 18.79
CA GLU A 94 16.05 11.62 19.10
C GLU A 94 15.27 12.93 19.25
N SER A 95 14.27 13.13 18.38
CA SER A 95 13.50 14.37 18.32
C SER A 95 12.26 14.39 19.22
N GLY A 96 11.82 13.22 19.71
CA GLY A 96 10.55 13.07 20.42
C GLY A 96 9.31 13.24 19.54
N GLN A 97 9.47 13.25 18.21
CA GLN A 97 8.34 13.31 17.27
C GLN A 97 7.65 11.94 17.19
N PRO A 98 6.32 11.93 16.95
CA PRO A 98 5.60 10.69 16.82
C PRO A 98 6.08 9.88 15.60
N PHE A 99 6.00 8.57 15.72
CA PHE A 99 6.24 7.68 14.58
C PHE A 99 5.13 7.83 13.55
N VAL A 100 5.48 7.78 12.26
CA VAL A 100 4.51 7.77 11.15
C VAL A 100 3.64 6.52 11.21
N SER A 101 4.24 5.38 11.58
CA SER A 101 3.53 4.13 11.84
C SER A 101 3.71 3.78 13.31
N SER A 102 2.71 4.07 14.12
CA SER A 102 2.77 3.82 15.57
C SER A 102 2.36 2.40 15.93
N GLY A 103 2.62 2.00 17.18
CA GLY A 103 2.15 0.71 17.68
C GLY A 103 0.62 0.62 17.73
N GLU A 104 -0.06 1.73 17.98
CA GLU A 104 -1.52 1.83 17.95
C GLU A 104 -2.07 1.63 16.54
N ASP A 105 -1.42 2.19 15.53
CA ASP A 105 -1.78 2.00 14.12
C ASP A 105 -1.61 0.54 13.71
N ALA A 106 -0.46 -0.06 14.02
CA ALA A 106 -0.20 -1.47 13.78
C ALA A 106 -1.20 -2.42 14.48
N LEU A 107 -1.69 -2.03 15.66
CA LEU A 107 -2.73 -2.79 16.38
C LEU A 107 -4.05 -2.82 15.61
N ILE A 108 -4.40 -1.73 14.93
CA ILE A 108 -5.60 -1.67 14.07
C ILE A 108 -5.46 -2.63 12.89
N ASP A 109 -4.28 -2.71 12.27
CA ASP A 109 -4.01 -3.63 11.17
C ASP A 109 -4.12 -5.10 11.60
N VAL A 110 -3.59 -5.43 12.78
CA VAL A 110 -3.71 -6.78 13.34
C VAL A 110 -5.16 -7.13 13.63
N TRP A 111 -5.90 -6.22 14.28
CA TRP A 111 -7.32 -6.40 14.56
C TRP A 111 -8.13 -6.59 13.27
N LEU A 112 -7.91 -5.75 12.27
CA LEU A 112 -8.58 -5.86 10.98
C LEU A 112 -8.29 -7.22 10.31
N SER A 113 -7.05 -7.67 10.36
CA SER A 113 -6.64 -8.96 9.83
C SER A 113 -7.35 -10.11 10.54
N GLU A 114 -7.46 -10.07 11.86
CA GLU A 114 -8.21 -11.07 12.64
C GLU A 114 -9.68 -11.11 12.27
N GLU A 115 -10.33 -9.94 12.11
CA GLU A 115 -11.74 -9.86 11.73
C GLU A 115 -11.98 -10.42 10.30
N ILE A 116 -11.05 -10.18 9.39
CA ILE A 116 -11.09 -10.76 8.04
C ILE A 116 -11.02 -12.29 8.12
N TYR A 117 -10.09 -12.85 8.92
CA TYR A 117 -9.96 -14.29 9.09
C TYR A 117 -11.17 -14.91 9.77
N LYS A 118 -11.71 -14.28 10.81
CA LYS A 118 -12.95 -14.73 11.47
C LYS A 118 -14.09 -14.83 10.45
N LYS A 119 -14.28 -13.78 9.66
CA LYS A 119 -15.31 -13.75 8.63
C LYS A 119 -15.12 -14.80 7.55
N TYR A 120 -13.88 -14.99 7.10
CA TYR A 120 -13.52 -16.02 6.12
C TYR A 120 -13.80 -17.43 6.65
N LEU A 121 -13.50 -17.70 7.90
CA LEU A 121 -13.69 -18.97 8.55
C LEU A 121 -15.12 -19.20 9.07
N GLY A 122 -16.01 -18.19 8.99
CA GLY A 122 -17.37 -18.27 9.54
C GLY A 122 -17.42 -18.32 11.07
N ILE A 123 -16.40 -17.78 11.73
CA ILE A 123 -16.30 -17.69 13.20
C ILE A 123 -16.86 -16.33 13.61
N THR A 124 -17.88 -16.33 14.48
CA THR A 124 -18.47 -15.11 15.07
C THR A 124 -17.93 -14.87 16.46
#